data_9b1d1bc159c6f617e6f241bf9ec978c8
#
_entry.id   9b1d1bc159c6f617e6f241bf9ec978c8
#
_cell.length_a   1.000
_cell.length_b   1.000
_cell.length_c   1.000
_cell.angle_alpha   90.00
_cell.angle_beta   90.00
_cell.angle_gamma   90.00
#
_symmetry.space_group_name_H-M   'P 1'
#
loop_
_entity.id
_entity.type
_entity.pdbx_description
1 polymer ?
#
loop_
_entity_poly.entity_id
_entity_poly.type
_entity_poly.pdbx_seq_one_letter_code
_entity_poly.pdbx_strand_id
1 'polypeptide(L)'
;MIRNTAREIAVHLAYELSFTDKTVKELLDERLTKEYFDTLKDEDNIYEKAPGAAQTEYIRSIVSGVAEHAPELDGYIAKYAKGWSFDRIPLVASAIMRVAMYEILYFRDVPNSVAINEAVEIAKKYETPETVKIINGILGSFVRGEISAE
;
A
#
# COMPACT_ATOMS: atom_id res chain seq x y z
N MET A 1 -15.19 -3.37 -9.18
CA MET A 1 -13.97 -3.54 -8.37
C MET A 1 -14.29 -3.25 -6.91
N ILE A 2 -13.90 -4.17 -6.04
CA ILE A 2 -14.08 -3.98 -4.60
C ILE A 2 -12.88 -3.23 -4.01
N ARG A 3 -13.05 -2.68 -2.79
CA ARG A 3 -12.03 -1.88 -2.12
C ARG A 3 -10.71 -2.65 -1.91
N ASN A 4 -10.77 -3.94 -1.61
CA ASN A 4 -9.54 -4.71 -1.39
C ASN A 4 -8.71 -4.86 -2.67
N THR A 5 -9.37 -5.02 -3.82
CA THR A 5 -8.69 -5.03 -5.11
C THR A 5 -8.07 -3.66 -5.40
N ALA A 6 -8.81 -2.58 -5.13
CA ALA A 6 -8.30 -1.22 -5.31
C ALA A 6 -7.10 -0.97 -4.42
N ARG A 7 -7.11 -1.48 -3.18
CA ARG A 7 -6.00 -1.35 -2.25
C ARG A 7 -4.75 -2.05 -2.78
N GLU A 8 -4.91 -3.24 -3.35
CA GLU A 8 -3.78 -3.96 -3.93
C GLU A 8 -3.20 -3.21 -5.14
N ILE A 9 -4.06 -2.61 -5.97
CA ILE A 9 -3.60 -1.77 -7.09
C ILE A 9 -2.84 -0.55 -6.56
N ALA A 10 -3.32 0.07 -5.48
CA ALA A 10 -2.61 1.19 -4.85
C ALA A 10 -1.22 0.76 -4.38
N VAL A 11 -1.07 -0.45 -3.84
CA VAL A 11 0.23 -0.99 -3.46
C VAL A 11 1.14 -1.12 -4.68
N HIS A 12 0.64 -1.65 -5.80
CA HIS A 12 1.41 -1.77 -7.03
C HIS A 12 1.93 -0.41 -7.50
N LEU A 13 1.07 0.61 -7.46
CA LEU A 13 1.45 1.95 -7.91
C LEU A 13 2.40 2.63 -6.94
N ALA A 14 2.20 2.45 -5.63
CA ALA A 14 3.13 2.96 -4.63
C ALA A 14 4.53 2.32 -4.80
N TYR A 15 4.56 1.02 -5.10
CA TYR A 15 5.81 0.33 -5.40
C TYR A 15 6.47 0.92 -6.66
N GLU A 16 5.70 1.14 -7.73
CA GLU A 16 6.22 1.67 -8.99
C GLU A 16 6.81 3.07 -8.84
N LEU A 17 6.28 3.88 -7.92
CA LEU A 17 6.81 5.21 -7.64
C LEU A 17 8.29 5.21 -7.26
N SER A 18 8.77 4.10 -6.69
CA SER A 18 10.17 3.98 -6.28
C SER A 18 11.12 3.85 -7.48
N PHE A 19 10.61 3.59 -8.67
CA PHE A 19 11.40 3.26 -9.85
C PHE A 19 11.16 4.18 -11.05
N THR A 20 10.27 5.17 -10.92
CA THR A 20 9.93 6.02 -12.05
C THR A 20 10.36 7.46 -11.81
N ASP A 21 10.67 8.18 -12.89
CA ASP A 21 10.92 9.61 -12.86
C ASP A 21 9.63 10.42 -13.09
N LYS A 22 8.51 9.74 -13.34
CA LYS A 22 7.23 10.41 -13.57
C LYS A 22 6.72 11.02 -12.27
N THR A 23 5.93 12.10 -12.41
CA THR A 23 5.19 12.63 -11.27
C THR A 23 4.09 11.64 -10.88
N VAL A 24 3.59 11.76 -9.66
CA VAL A 24 2.48 10.91 -9.19
C VAL A 24 1.28 11.06 -10.13
N LYS A 25 0.95 12.29 -10.51
CA LYS A 25 -0.19 12.55 -11.40
C LYS A 25 0.01 11.88 -12.76
N GLU A 26 1.20 12.01 -13.34
CA GLU A 26 1.50 11.36 -14.62
C GLU A 26 1.35 9.85 -14.52
N LEU A 27 1.91 9.24 -13.47
CA LEU A 27 1.81 7.80 -13.26
C LEU A 27 0.36 7.35 -13.13
N LEU A 28 -0.42 8.03 -12.29
CA LEU A 28 -1.82 7.68 -12.08
C LEU A 28 -2.65 7.85 -13.36
N ASP A 29 -2.43 8.94 -14.09
CA ASP A 29 -3.16 9.18 -15.33
C ASP A 29 -2.85 8.12 -16.40
N GLU A 30 -1.63 7.62 -16.44
CA GLU A 30 -1.24 6.58 -17.40
C GLU A 30 -1.72 5.18 -17.00
N ARG A 31 -1.75 4.89 -15.69
CA ARG A 31 -2.04 3.54 -15.19
C ARG A 31 -3.52 3.28 -14.94
N LEU A 32 -4.29 4.30 -14.59
CA LEU A 32 -5.72 4.12 -14.28
C LEU A 32 -6.58 4.28 -15.53
N THR A 33 -6.25 3.53 -16.56
CA THR A 33 -6.96 3.53 -17.85
C THR A 33 -7.36 2.10 -18.20
N LYS A 34 -8.44 1.99 -18.99
CA LYS A 34 -8.87 0.70 -19.50
C LYS A 34 -7.77 0.06 -20.35
N GLU A 35 -7.07 0.86 -21.12
CA GLU A 35 -5.99 0.40 -21.99
C GLU A 35 -4.86 -0.26 -21.20
N TYR A 36 -4.44 0.35 -20.12
CA TYR A 36 -3.39 -0.22 -19.27
C TYR A 36 -3.87 -1.51 -18.62
N PHE A 37 -5.09 -1.52 -18.07
CA PHE A 37 -5.65 -2.71 -17.44
C PHE A 37 -5.78 -3.86 -18.41
N ASP A 38 -6.15 -3.58 -19.65
CA ASP A 38 -6.24 -4.60 -20.70
C ASP A 38 -4.88 -5.28 -20.97
N THR A 39 -3.76 -4.58 -20.78
CA THR A 39 -2.43 -5.17 -20.96
C THR A 39 -2.06 -6.15 -19.85
N LEU A 40 -2.69 -6.06 -18.67
CA LEU A 40 -2.33 -6.86 -17.50
C LEU A 40 -3.42 -7.83 -17.04
N LYS A 41 -4.59 -7.82 -17.65
CA LYS A 41 -5.73 -8.63 -17.19
C LYS A 41 -5.46 -10.13 -17.18
N ASP A 42 -4.59 -10.62 -18.06
CA ASP A 42 -4.23 -12.03 -18.13
C ASP A 42 -3.06 -12.37 -17.19
N GLU A 43 -2.37 -11.37 -16.66
CA GLU A 43 -1.25 -11.55 -15.74
C GLU A 43 -1.73 -11.62 -14.29
N ASP A 44 -2.74 -10.83 -13.94
CA ASP A 44 -3.28 -10.78 -12.59
C ASP A 44 -4.74 -10.36 -12.64
N ASN A 45 -5.59 -11.11 -11.93
CA ASN A 45 -7.03 -10.86 -11.93
C ASN A 45 -7.44 -9.51 -11.33
N ILE A 46 -6.57 -8.84 -10.58
CA ILE A 46 -6.88 -7.49 -10.08
C ILE A 46 -7.02 -6.49 -11.21
N TYR A 47 -6.48 -6.78 -12.37
CA TYR A 47 -6.57 -5.93 -13.57
C TYR A 47 -7.69 -6.34 -14.52
N GLU A 48 -8.57 -7.25 -14.11
CA GLU A 48 -9.68 -7.73 -14.97
C GLU A 48 -10.58 -6.59 -15.45
N LYS A 49 -10.85 -5.63 -14.58
CA LYS A 49 -11.66 -4.45 -14.91
C LYS A 49 -11.01 -3.20 -14.37
N ALA A 50 -11.04 -2.13 -15.16
CA ALA A 50 -10.60 -0.83 -14.69
C ALA A 50 -11.53 -0.34 -13.57
N PRO A 51 -11.02 0.45 -12.60
CA PRO A 51 -11.83 0.93 -11.49
C PRO A 51 -12.89 1.93 -11.95
N GLY A 52 -14.04 1.94 -11.28
CA GLY A 52 -15.03 3.00 -11.43
C GLY A 52 -14.60 4.25 -10.69
N ALA A 53 -15.48 5.27 -10.68
CA ALA A 53 -15.15 6.58 -10.12
C ALA A 53 -14.72 6.53 -8.64
N ALA A 54 -15.47 5.80 -7.81
CA ALA A 54 -15.17 5.74 -6.37
C ALA A 54 -13.83 5.08 -6.07
N GLN A 55 -13.52 3.98 -6.74
CA GLN A 55 -12.25 3.28 -6.49
C GLN A 55 -11.07 4.00 -7.15
N THR A 56 -11.30 4.67 -8.27
CA THR A 56 -10.28 5.53 -8.88
C THR A 56 -9.88 6.64 -7.91
N GLU A 57 -10.86 7.30 -7.29
CA GLU A 57 -10.58 8.35 -6.31
C GLU A 57 -9.83 7.80 -5.10
N TYR A 58 -10.24 6.63 -4.60
CA TYR A 58 -9.55 5.97 -3.49
C TYR A 58 -8.09 5.70 -3.85
N ILE A 59 -7.82 5.09 -5.02
CA ILE A 59 -6.46 4.77 -5.46
C ILE A 59 -5.63 6.05 -5.58
N ARG A 60 -6.18 7.09 -6.20
CA ARG A 60 -5.49 8.38 -6.34
C ARG A 60 -5.15 8.98 -4.99
N SER A 61 -6.09 8.96 -4.06
CA SER A 61 -5.89 9.52 -2.71
C SER A 61 -4.79 8.77 -1.96
N ILE A 62 -4.82 7.44 -2.00
CA ILE A 62 -3.82 6.62 -1.31
C ILE A 62 -2.43 6.84 -1.91
N VAL A 63 -2.30 6.71 -3.22
CA VAL A 63 -0.98 6.79 -3.88
C VAL A 63 -0.38 8.19 -3.75
N SER A 64 -1.20 9.22 -3.94
CA SER A 64 -0.76 10.60 -3.77
C SER A 64 -0.35 10.90 -2.32
N GLY A 65 -1.14 10.40 -1.37
CA GLY A 65 -0.86 10.59 0.05
C GLY A 65 0.41 9.85 0.48
N VAL A 66 0.60 8.62 0.02
CA VAL A 66 1.83 7.87 0.29
C VAL A 66 3.05 8.62 -0.24
N ALA A 67 2.96 9.16 -1.46
CA ALA A 67 4.06 9.92 -2.05
C ALA A 67 4.36 11.19 -1.23
N GLU A 68 3.32 11.92 -0.84
CA GLU A 68 3.46 13.15 -0.07
C GLU A 68 4.05 12.90 1.33
N HIS A 69 3.66 11.80 1.97
CA HIS A 69 4.06 11.46 3.33
C HIS A 69 5.15 10.39 3.42
N ALA A 70 5.82 10.09 2.31
CA ALA A 70 6.81 8.99 2.28
C ALA A 70 7.89 9.11 3.38
N PRO A 71 8.50 10.26 3.64
CA PRO A 71 9.49 10.34 4.73
C PRO A 71 8.90 10.02 6.10
N GLU A 72 7.68 10.48 6.38
CA GLU A 72 6.99 10.18 7.63
C GLU A 72 6.73 8.68 7.77
N LEU A 73 6.20 8.07 6.70
CA LEU A 73 5.86 6.65 6.70
C LEU A 73 7.09 5.78 6.84
N ASP A 74 8.17 6.11 6.11
CA ASP A 74 9.44 5.40 6.22
C ASP A 74 10.04 5.53 7.62
N GLY A 75 9.86 6.68 8.25
CA GLY A 75 10.27 6.88 9.65
C GLY A 75 9.57 5.93 10.61
N TYR A 76 8.26 5.71 10.42
CA TYR A 76 7.52 4.74 11.24
C TYR A 76 7.97 3.31 10.97
N ILE A 77 8.18 2.96 9.70
CA ILE A 77 8.67 1.63 9.36
C ILE A 77 10.01 1.37 10.06
N ALA A 78 10.95 2.29 9.96
CA ALA A 78 12.25 2.18 10.61
C ALA A 78 12.13 2.08 12.13
N LYS A 79 11.24 2.86 12.71
CA LYS A 79 11.03 2.88 14.18
C LYS A 79 10.54 1.54 14.73
N TYR A 80 9.65 0.88 14.00
CA TYR A 80 9.02 -0.35 14.47
C TYR A 80 9.60 -1.63 13.86
N ALA A 81 10.54 -1.53 12.93
CA ALA A 81 11.19 -2.68 12.30
C ALA A 81 12.37 -3.16 13.15
N LYS A 82 12.09 -3.59 14.37
CA LYS A 82 13.13 -4.03 15.31
C LYS A 82 13.85 -5.26 14.80
N GLY A 83 15.19 -5.19 14.77
CA GLY A 83 16.01 -6.28 14.28
C GLY A 83 16.11 -6.35 12.76
N TRP A 84 15.47 -5.43 12.07
CA TRP A 84 15.50 -5.36 10.61
C TRP A 84 16.00 -3.99 10.17
N SER A 85 17.09 -3.97 9.40
CA SER A 85 17.60 -2.74 8.81
C SER A 85 16.64 -2.26 7.74
N PHE A 86 16.29 -0.97 7.74
CA PHE A 86 15.33 -0.41 6.79
C PHE A 86 15.70 -0.69 5.32
N ASP A 87 16.98 -0.60 4.99
CA ASP A 87 17.45 -0.84 3.63
C ASP A 87 17.43 -2.32 3.22
N ARG A 88 17.17 -3.23 4.18
CA ARG A 88 17.00 -4.66 3.89
C ARG A 88 15.54 -5.10 3.79
N ILE A 89 14.61 -4.19 4.08
CA ILE A 89 13.19 -4.51 3.93
C ILE A 89 12.87 -4.56 2.43
N PRO A 90 12.27 -5.66 1.94
CA PRO A 90 11.89 -5.75 0.53
C PRO A 90 11.01 -4.57 0.12
N LEU A 91 11.22 -4.03 -1.08
CA LEU A 91 10.51 -2.83 -1.54
C LEU A 91 8.99 -3.05 -1.63
N VAL A 92 8.56 -4.27 -1.97
CA VAL A 92 7.13 -4.61 -1.97
C VAL A 92 6.57 -4.54 -0.56
N ALA A 93 7.29 -5.09 0.42
CA ALA A 93 6.88 -5.03 1.83
C ALA A 93 6.76 -3.59 2.30
N SER A 94 7.72 -2.73 1.94
CA SER A 94 7.66 -1.30 2.27
C SER A 94 6.43 -0.64 1.65
N ALA A 95 6.13 -0.93 0.39
CA ALA A 95 4.95 -0.37 -0.28
C ALA A 95 3.66 -0.79 0.42
N ILE A 96 3.55 -2.06 0.80
CA ILE A 96 2.38 -2.58 1.53
C ILE A 96 2.22 -1.84 2.86
N MET A 97 3.31 -1.69 3.62
CA MET A 97 3.26 -1.01 4.92
C MET A 97 2.97 0.49 4.78
N ARG A 98 3.52 1.16 3.78
CA ARG A 98 3.22 2.57 3.53
C ARG A 98 1.74 2.80 3.26
N VAL A 99 1.14 1.96 2.42
CA VAL A 99 -0.30 2.06 2.13
C VAL A 99 -1.13 1.82 3.39
N ALA A 100 -0.81 0.77 4.16
CA ALA A 100 -1.54 0.46 5.39
C ALA A 100 -1.42 1.58 6.42
N MET A 101 -0.23 2.09 6.65
CA MET A 101 0.01 3.17 7.61
C MET A 101 -0.70 4.44 7.19
N TYR A 102 -0.67 4.77 5.90
CA TYR A 102 -1.37 5.93 5.39
C TYR A 102 -2.87 5.83 5.64
N GLU A 103 -3.47 4.66 5.34
CA GLU A 103 -4.89 4.43 5.62
C GLU A 103 -5.20 4.59 7.11
N ILE A 104 -4.39 4.01 7.96
CA ILE A 104 -4.58 4.07 9.42
C ILE A 104 -4.52 5.53 9.90
N LEU A 105 -3.59 6.31 9.39
CA LEU A 105 -3.40 7.69 9.83
C LEU A 105 -4.44 8.65 9.28
N TYR A 106 -4.87 8.45 8.03
CA TYR A 106 -5.62 9.48 7.31
C TYR A 106 -7.00 9.07 6.83
N PHE A 107 -7.36 7.78 6.87
CA PHE A 107 -8.68 7.28 6.50
C PHE A 107 -9.41 6.81 7.76
N ARG A 108 -10.09 7.74 8.45
CA ARG A 108 -10.69 7.46 9.76
C ARG A 108 -11.84 6.48 9.73
N ASP A 109 -12.49 6.30 8.59
CA ASP A 109 -13.60 5.37 8.42
C ASP A 109 -13.15 3.92 8.25
N VAL A 110 -11.85 3.67 8.12
CA VAL A 110 -11.29 2.32 8.01
C VAL A 110 -10.77 1.89 9.40
N PRO A 111 -11.35 0.85 10.01
CA PRO A 111 -10.82 0.35 11.28
C PRO A 111 -9.37 -0.11 11.14
N ASN A 112 -8.54 0.15 12.17
CA ASN A 112 -7.12 -0.21 12.14
C ASN A 112 -6.93 -1.72 11.86
N SER A 113 -7.75 -2.56 12.48
CA SER A 113 -7.65 -4.01 12.29
C SER A 113 -7.94 -4.42 10.85
N VAL A 114 -8.83 -3.71 10.17
CA VAL A 114 -9.13 -3.98 8.75
C VAL A 114 -7.93 -3.63 7.88
N ALA A 115 -7.34 -2.45 8.10
CA ALA A 115 -6.16 -2.03 7.34
C ALA A 115 -5.02 -3.01 7.51
N ILE A 116 -4.76 -3.48 8.74
CA ILE A 116 -3.70 -4.44 9.02
C ILE A 116 -4.01 -5.79 8.35
N ASN A 117 -5.23 -6.31 8.52
CA ASN A 117 -5.61 -7.60 7.94
C ASN A 117 -5.50 -7.60 6.42
N GLU A 118 -5.93 -6.53 5.77
CA GLU A 118 -5.85 -6.43 4.33
C GLU A 118 -4.40 -6.32 3.84
N ALA A 119 -3.55 -5.59 4.58
CA ALA A 119 -2.12 -5.53 4.28
C ALA A 119 -1.48 -6.92 4.38
N VAL A 120 -1.81 -7.67 5.41
CA VAL A 120 -1.31 -9.03 5.61
C VAL A 120 -1.77 -9.95 4.47
N GLU A 121 -3.03 -9.86 4.06
CA GLU A 121 -3.55 -10.67 2.95
C GLU A 121 -2.85 -10.35 1.63
N ILE A 122 -2.57 -9.09 1.35
CA ILE A 122 -1.79 -8.70 0.18
C ILE A 122 -0.37 -9.26 0.30
N ALA A 123 0.25 -9.14 1.47
CA ALA A 123 1.61 -9.61 1.70
C ALA A 123 1.74 -11.12 1.45
N LYS A 124 0.74 -11.91 1.80
CA LYS A 124 0.75 -13.36 1.56
C LYS A 124 0.90 -13.71 0.08
N LYS A 125 0.46 -12.84 -0.80
CA LYS A 125 0.56 -13.06 -2.25
C LYS A 125 1.97 -12.80 -2.78
N TYR A 126 2.71 -11.90 -2.16
CA TYR A 126 3.98 -11.40 -2.71
C TYR A 126 5.22 -11.75 -1.89
N GLU A 127 5.04 -12.12 -0.62
CA GLU A 127 6.16 -12.26 0.30
C GLU A 127 6.17 -13.62 0.97
N THR A 128 7.32 -13.99 1.57
CA THR A 128 7.46 -15.24 2.32
C THR A 128 6.64 -15.19 3.61
N PRO A 129 6.25 -16.34 4.18
CA PRO A 129 5.55 -16.37 5.47
C PRO A 129 6.30 -15.64 6.58
N GLU A 130 7.62 -15.69 6.58
CA GLU A 130 8.44 -14.97 7.56
C GLU A 130 8.28 -13.46 7.42
N THR A 131 8.36 -12.95 6.19
CA THR A 131 8.17 -11.52 5.92
C THR A 131 6.76 -11.07 6.27
N VAL A 132 5.76 -11.90 5.99
CA VAL A 132 4.36 -11.61 6.35
C VAL A 132 4.23 -11.40 7.86
N LYS A 133 4.86 -12.26 8.67
CA LYS A 133 4.86 -12.12 10.14
C LYS A 133 5.51 -10.81 10.57
N ILE A 134 6.61 -10.42 9.93
CA ILE A 134 7.31 -9.18 10.24
C ILE A 134 6.42 -7.98 9.93
N ILE A 135 5.76 -7.98 8.77
CA ILE A 135 4.83 -6.91 8.39
C ILE A 135 3.70 -6.78 9.42
N ASN A 136 3.09 -7.91 9.78
CA ASN A 136 2.04 -7.90 10.80
C ASN A 136 2.53 -7.34 12.13
N GLY A 137 3.73 -7.73 12.55
CA GLY A 137 4.33 -7.24 13.78
C GLY A 137 4.62 -5.74 13.76
N ILE A 138 5.17 -5.24 12.66
CA ILE A 138 5.46 -3.82 12.48
C ILE A 138 4.17 -3.00 12.53
N LEU A 139 3.15 -3.41 11.77
CA LEU A 139 1.88 -2.68 11.72
C LEU A 139 1.17 -2.69 13.07
N GLY A 140 1.18 -3.82 13.77
CA GLY A 140 0.61 -3.91 15.11
C GLY A 140 1.33 -3.01 16.10
N SER A 141 2.66 -3.01 16.09
CA SER A 141 3.46 -2.14 16.95
C SER A 141 3.24 -0.66 16.63
N PHE A 142 3.12 -0.33 15.35
CA PHE A 142 2.82 1.02 14.89
C PHE A 142 1.49 1.51 15.47
N VAL A 143 0.44 0.70 15.39
CA VAL A 143 -0.87 1.08 15.93
C VAL A 143 -0.78 1.27 17.44
N ARG A 144 -0.15 0.35 18.14
CA ARG A 144 -0.01 0.45 19.60
C ARG A 144 0.81 1.67 20.02
N GLY A 145 1.84 2.00 19.26
CA GLY A 145 2.74 3.10 19.61
C GLY A 145 2.26 4.47 19.18
N GLU A 146 1.57 4.58 18.06
CA GLU A 146 1.20 5.88 17.49
C GLU A 146 -0.30 6.21 17.59
N ILE A 147 -1.16 5.19 17.62
CA ILE A 147 -2.62 5.39 17.45
C ILE A 147 -3.39 5.01 18.74
N SER A 148 -2.89 4.10 19.53
CA SER A 148 -3.62 3.49 20.65
C SER A 148 -4.05 4.45 21.75
N ALA A 149 -3.69 5.70 21.70
CA ALA A 149 -4.10 6.72 22.66
C ALA A 149 -5.57 7.13 22.48
N GLU A 150 -6.25 6.68 21.46
CA GLU A 150 -7.65 7.01 21.20
C GLU A 150 -8.63 6.13 21.97
#